data_042dd4274d8593da482e80fb082e4364
#
_entry.id   042dd4274d8593da482e80fb082e4364
#
_cell.length_a   1.000
_cell.length_b   1.000
_cell.length_c   1.000
_cell.angle_alpha   90.00
_cell.angle_beta   90.00
_cell.angle_gamma   90.00
#
_symmetry.space_group_name_H-M   'P 1'
#
loop_
_entity.id
_entity.type
_entity.pdbx_description
1 polymer ?
#
loop_
_entity_poly.entity_id
_entity_poly.type
_entity_poly.pdbx_seq_one_letter_code
_entity_poly.pdbx_strand_id
1 'polypeptide(L)'
;MNRIDKKFLELKKRGKKAFIAFITAGYPSLATTAKLVREFKKRGVDIIELGVPFSDPLADGAVIQEASLCSLKKKTNLIKILDLVKSLRQDTDLPICLMSYYNPIFCLGDKRFVDKAVAAGVDGVIIPDLPPEEASDFVSYAHKKGLINICFLAPTSSQGRIKAISKIAKGFIYYVSLTGVTGSRKKLSADLKANLTRIRKVARIPVCVGFGISTADQLKQVQKICDGGIVGSAIVNKIKENIGHRDLVNRVGNFVERLNV
;
A
#
# COMPACT_ATOMS: atom_id res chain seq x y z
N MET A 1 3.07 16.74 11.22
CA MET A 1 2.03 15.73 10.92
C MET A 1 2.35 15.12 9.57
N ASN A 2 2.40 13.80 9.48
CA ASN A 2 2.70 13.05 8.26
C ASN A 2 1.59 13.21 7.20
N ARG A 3 1.93 13.06 5.88
CA ARG A 3 0.95 13.23 4.79
C ARG A 3 -0.17 12.19 4.82
N ILE A 4 0.13 10.96 5.29
CA ILE A 4 -0.88 9.91 5.47
C ILE A 4 -1.93 10.35 6.48
N ASP A 5 -1.50 10.84 7.65
CA ASP A 5 -2.41 11.30 8.70
C ASP A 5 -3.26 12.49 8.23
N LYS A 6 -2.63 13.46 7.52
CA LYS A 6 -3.34 14.59 6.91
C LYS A 6 -4.41 14.13 5.95
N LYS A 7 -4.09 13.16 5.08
CA LYS A 7 -5.03 12.64 4.09
C LYS A 7 -6.25 11.98 4.75
N PHE A 8 -6.05 11.14 5.76
CA PHE A 8 -7.17 10.53 6.47
C PHE A 8 -8.04 11.56 7.21
N LEU A 9 -7.44 12.60 7.79
CA LEU A 9 -8.20 13.69 8.40
C LEU A 9 -9.03 14.48 7.37
N GLU A 10 -8.45 14.76 6.20
CA GLU A 10 -9.15 15.41 5.08
C GLU A 10 -10.34 14.57 4.60
N LEU A 11 -10.11 13.29 4.35
CA LEU A 11 -11.15 12.36 3.90
C LEU A 11 -12.27 12.24 4.94
N LYS A 12 -11.93 12.13 6.22
CA LYS A 12 -12.91 12.10 7.31
C LYS A 12 -13.79 13.34 7.35
N LYS A 13 -13.20 14.54 7.20
CA LYS A 13 -13.96 15.81 7.14
C LYS A 13 -14.93 15.86 5.96
N ARG A 14 -14.58 15.21 4.84
CA ARG A 14 -15.41 15.13 3.62
C ARG A 14 -16.39 13.95 3.61
N GLY A 15 -16.41 13.12 4.66
CA GLY A 15 -17.21 11.89 4.69
C GLY A 15 -16.77 10.83 3.67
N LYS A 16 -15.53 10.94 3.14
CA LYS A 16 -14.97 10.04 2.14
C LYS A 16 -14.08 8.97 2.75
N LYS A 17 -13.88 7.88 2.01
CA LYS A 17 -12.99 6.76 2.34
C LYS A 17 -11.78 6.76 1.42
N ALA A 18 -10.64 6.31 1.94
CA ALA A 18 -9.42 6.31 1.16
C ALA A 18 -9.47 5.29 -0.01
N PHE A 19 -8.98 5.72 -1.15
CA PHE A 19 -8.61 4.84 -2.25
C PHE A 19 -7.08 4.76 -2.32
N ILE A 20 -6.55 3.57 -2.06
CA ILE A 20 -5.12 3.29 -2.03
C ILE A 20 -4.78 2.43 -3.23
N ALA A 21 -3.84 2.86 -4.07
CA ALA A 21 -3.42 2.14 -5.25
C ALA A 21 -2.01 1.57 -5.06
N PHE A 22 -1.85 0.26 -5.24
CA PHE A 22 -0.56 -0.40 -5.26
C PHE A 22 -0.09 -0.60 -6.70
N ILE A 23 1.19 -0.33 -6.96
CA ILE A 23 1.90 -0.71 -8.19
C ILE A 23 3.32 -1.18 -7.87
N THR A 24 3.84 -2.14 -8.65
CA THR A 24 5.25 -2.54 -8.55
C THR A 24 6.14 -1.47 -9.20
N ALA A 25 7.05 -0.89 -8.42
CA ALA A 25 7.97 0.12 -8.91
C ALA A 25 8.92 -0.47 -9.97
N GLY A 26 9.08 0.24 -11.10
CA GLY A 26 9.89 -0.24 -12.23
C GLY A 26 9.15 -1.13 -13.21
N TYR A 27 7.86 -1.39 -13.02
CA TYR A 27 7.04 -2.15 -13.95
C TYR A 27 6.12 -1.24 -14.78
N PRO A 28 6.22 -1.21 -16.11
CA PRO A 28 7.28 -1.82 -16.93
C PRO A 28 8.61 -1.06 -16.89
N SER A 29 8.67 0.14 -16.32
CA SER A 29 9.89 0.94 -16.12
C SER A 29 9.70 1.98 -15.00
N LEU A 30 10.79 2.51 -14.43
CA LEU A 30 10.73 3.58 -13.43
C LEU A 30 10.12 4.86 -14.03
N ALA A 31 10.42 5.17 -15.28
CA ALA A 31 9.83 6.32 -15.97
C ALA A 31 8.30 6.17 -16.11
N THR A 32 7.82 4.97 -16.43
CA THR A 32 6.38 4.67 -16.47
C THR A 32 5.76 4.73 -15.08
N THR A 33 6.44 4.21 -14.05
CA THR A 33 5.99 4.32 -12.65
C THR A 33 5.78 5.80 -12.26
N ALA A 34 6.74 6.68 -12.59
CA ALA A 34 6.61 8.11 -12.31
C ALA A 34 5.37 8.73 -13.00
N LYS A 35 5.15 8.40 -14.27
CA LYS A 35 3.98 8.88 -15.03
C LYS A 35 2.67 8.36 -14.42
N LEU A 36 2.62 7.09 -14.03
CA LEU A 36 1.44 6.48 -13.40
C LEU A 36 1.11 7.13 -12.05
N VAL A 37 2.10 7.40 -11.20
CA VAL A 37 1.88 8.08 -9.91
C VAL A 37 1.26 9.46 -10.12
N ARG A 38 1.77 10.24 -11.07
CA ARG A 38 1.20 11.56 -11.42
C ARG A 38 -0.23 11.45 -11.95
N GLU A 39 -0.47 10.47 -12.82
CA GLU A 39 -1.79 10.23 -13.39
C GLU A 39 -2.79 9.79 -12.31
N PHE A 40 -2.40 8.91 -11.40
CA PHE A 40 -3.25 8.44 -10.31
C PHE A 40 -3.67 9.55 -9.35
N LYS A 41 -2.77 10.51 -9.08
CA LYS A 41 -3.15 11.74 -8.34
C LYS A 41 -4.30 12.48 -9.03
N LYS A 42 -4.22 12.65 -10.35
CA LYS A 42 -5.27 13.33 -11.15
C LYS A 42 -6.58 12.54 -11.15
N ARG A 43 -6.53 11.21 -11.07
CA ARG A 43 -7.69 10.30 -11.05
C ARG A 43 -8.24 10.02 -9.64
N GLY A 44 -7.81 10.78 -8.64
CA GLY A 44 -8.39 10.73 -7.31
C GLY A 44 -7.90 9.60 -6.40
N VAL A 45 -6.73 9.03 -6.68
CA VAL A 45 -6.05 8.15 -5.71
C VAL A 45 -5.58 8.99 -4.53
N ASP A 46 -5.81 8.51 -3.32
CA ASP A 46 -5.49 9.21 -2.08
C ASP A 46 -4.11 8.87 -1.53
N ILE A 47 -3.67 7.62 -1.70
CA ILE A 47 -2.37 7.11 -1.23
C ILE A 47 -1.82 6.16 -2.28
N ILE A 48 -0.51 6.22 -2.53
CA ILE A 48 0.20 5.27 -3.38
C ILE A 48 1.02 4.31 -2.53
N GLU A 49 0.94 3.03 -2.85
CA GLU A 49 1.88 2.01 -2.39
C GLU A 49 2.79 1.61 -3.55
N LEU A 50 4.08 1.87 -3.40
CA LEU A 50 5.11 1.44 -4.34
C LEU A 50 5.74 0.15 -3.85
N GLY A 51 5.47 -0.96 -4.54
CA GLY A 51 6.10 -2.25 -4.28
C GLY A 51 7.57 -2.23 -4.70
N VAL A 52 8.46 -2.50 -3.76
CA VAL A 52 9.89 -2.70 -4.03
C VAL A 52 10.05 -4.13 -4.57
N PRO A 53 10.56 -4.32 -5.81
CA PRO A 53 10.69 -5.65 -6.37
C PRO A 53 11.70 -6.49 -5.58
N PHE A 54 11.35 -7.74 -5.33
CA PHE A 54 12.16 -8.70 -4.59
C PHE A 54 12.14 -10.06 -5.29
N SER A 55 13.23 -10.84 -5.17
CA SER A 55 13.37 -12.14 -5.84
C SER A 55 12.49 -13.23 -5.23
N ASP A 56 12.24 -13.14 -3.91
CA ASP A 56 11.59 -14.19 -3.12
C ASP A 56 10.32 -13.66 -2.41
N PRO A 57 9.30 -13.19 -3.18
CA PRO A 57 8.18 -12.43 -2.66
C PRO A 57 7.07 -13.35 -2.11
N LEU A 58 7.30 -13.98 -0.95
CA LEU A 58 6.44 -15.01 -0.33
C LEU A 58 5.00 -14.56 -0.04
N ALA A 59 4.78 -13.25 0.19
CA ALA A 59 3.45 -12.70 0.46
C ALA A 59 2.69 -12.27 -0.79
N ASP A 60 3.33 -12.29 -1.97
CA ASP A 60 2.76 -11.77 -3.20
C ASP A 60 2.11 -12.86 -4.06
N GLY A 61 1.00 -12.52 -4.70
CA GLY A 61 0.38 -13.38 -5.71
C GLY A 61 1.13 -13.31 -7.06
N ALA A 62 0.85 -14.27 -7.94
CA ALA A 62 1.54 -14.48 -9.21
C ALA A 62 1.68 -13.21 -10.08
N VAL A 63 0.66 -12.34 -10.10
CA VAL A 63 0.67 -11.09 -10.85
C VAL A 63 1.74 -10.13 -10.36
N ILE A 64 1.87 -9.98 -9.05
CA ILE A 64 2.86 -9.08 -8.44
C ILE A 64 4.25 -9.70 -8.54
N GLN A 65 4.38 -11.03 -8.38
CA GLN A 65 5.63 -11.76 -8.60
C GLN A 65 6.18 -11.55 -10.01
N GLU A 66 5.34 -11.68 -11.03
CA GLU A 66 5.73 -11.46 -12.43
C GLU A 66 6.20 -10.02 -12.66
N ALA A 67 5.46 -9.03 -12.12
CA ALA A 67 5.83 -7.62 -12.21
C ALA A 67 7.16 -7.33 -11.50
N SER A 68 7.41 -7.96 -10.34
CA SER A 68 8.67 -7.87 -9.59
C SER A 68 9.83 -8.43 -10.39
N LEU A 69 9.69 -9.64 -10.95
CA LEU A 69 10.72 -10.26 -11.80
C LEU A 69 11.05 -9.39 -13.03
N CYS A 70 10.02 -8.82 -13.68
CA CYS A 70 10.23 -7.91 -14.82
C CYS A 70 11.01 -6.67 -14.41
N SER A 71 10.68 -6.10 -13.24
CA SER A 71 11.35 -4.92 -12.70
C SER A 71 12.82 -5.21 -12.30
N LEU A 72 13.07 -6.37 -11.68
CA LEU A 72 14.43 -6.82 -11.32
C LEU A 72 15.32 -7.03 -12.55
N LYS A 73 14.79 -7.62 -13.63
CA LYS A 73 15.51 -7.74 -14.91
C LYS A 73 16.00 -6.40 -15.45
N LYS A 74 15.29 -5.29 -15.13
CA LYS A 74 15.68 -3.92 -15.46
C LYS A 74 16.57 -3.25 -14.40
N LYS A 75 17.10 -4.06 -13.46
CA LYS A 75 17.99 -3.60 -12.39
C LYS A 75 17.36 -2.51 -11.52
N THR A 76 16.02 -2.55 -11.35
CA THR A 76 15.33 -1.73 -10.35
C THR A 76 15.69 -2.23 -8.95
N ASN A 77 15.99 -1.33 -8.05
CA ASN A 77 16.34 -1.62 -6.67
C ASN A 77 15.82 -0.52 -5.73
N LEU A 78 15.93 -0.74 -4.43
CA LEU A 78 15.45 0.16 -3.40
C LEU A 78 16.00 1.59 -3.55
N ILE A 79 17.30 1.75 -3.86
CA ILE A 79 17.91 3.09 -4.01
C ILE A 79 17.28 3.86 -5.18
N LYS A 80 17.15 3.23 -6.35
CA LYS A 80 16.52 3.86 -7.52
C LYS A 80 15.04 4.22 -7.26
N ILE A 81 14.36 3.47 -6.40
CA ILE A 81 12.98 3.78 -6.00
C ILE A 81 12.96 4.98 -5.06
N LEU A 82 13.90 5.09 -4.14
CA LEU A 82 14.04 6.29 -3.29
C LEU A 82 14.34 7.53 -4.14
N ASP A 83 15.22 7.42 -5.13
CA ASP A 83 15.50 8.52 -6.07
C ASP A 83 14.25 8.90 -6.89
N LEU A 84 13.46 7.90 -7.31
CA LEU A 84 12.17 8.13 -7.96
C LEU A 84 11.23 8.93 -7.06
N VAL A 85 11.06 8.52 -5.79
CA VAL A 85 10.21 9.23 -4.83
C VAL A 85 10.67 10.66 -4.63
N LYS A 86 11.99 10.89 -4.48
CA LYS A 86 12.58 12.23 -4.38
C LYS A 86 12.24 13.11 -5.59
N SER A 87 12.31 12.54 -6.79
CA SER A 87 11.90 13.25 -8.01
C SER A 87 10.40 13.56 -8.03
N LEU A 88 9.56 12.62 -7.61
CA LEU A 88 8.11 12.81 -7.54
C LEU A 88 7.72 13.92 -6.56
N ARG A 89 8.47 14.13 -5.50
CA ARG A 89 8.21 15.20 -4.50
C ARG A 89 8.36 16.61 -5.04
N GLN A 90 8.94 16.79 -6.22
CA GLN A 90 9.00 18.10 -6.87
C GLN A 90 7.61 18.56 -7.35
N ASP A 91 6.71 17.63 -7.65
CA ASP A 91 5.40 17.92 -8.25
C ASP A 91 4.20 17.23 -7.58
N THR A 92 4.43 16.42 -6.52
CA THR A 92 3.32 15.78 -5.81
C THR A 92 3.48 15.74 -4.30
N ASP A 93 2.40 16.05 -3.61
CA ASP A 93 2.18 15.90 -2.17
C ASP A 93 1.39 14.62 -1.81
N LEU A 94 1.06 13.79 -2.83
CA LEU A 94 0.36 12.53 -2.63
C LEU A 94 1.12 11.64 -1.63
N PRO A 95 0.49 11.10 -0.57
CA PRO A 95 1.14 10.18 0.33
C PRO A 95 1.70 8.97 -0.42
N ILE A 96 2.96 8.63 -0.17
CA ILE A 96 3.66 7.51 -0.80
C ILE A 96 4.18 6.57 0.29
N CYS A 97 3.72 5.32 0.26
CA CYS A 97 4.24 4.23 1.07
C CYS A 97 5.14 3.34 0.21
N LEU A 98 6.20 2.81 0.80
CA LEU A 98 6.95 1.71 0.19
C LEU A 98 6.47 0.38 0.78
N MET A 99 6.13 -0.59 -0.05
CA MET A 99 5.93 -1.97 0.36
C MET A 99 7.18 -2.76 -0.02
N SER A 100 7.95 -3.17 0.98
CA SER A 100 9.23 -3.88 0.80
C SER A 100 9.30 -5.08 1.72
N TYR A 101 9.88 -6.17 1.24
CA TYR A 101 10.37 -7.22 2.13
C TYR A 101 11.52 -6.69 2.98
N TYR A 102 11.76 -7.34 4.12
CA TYR A 102 12.76 -6.85 5.07
C TYR A 102 14.19 -6.98 4.55
N ASN A 103 14.51 -8.03 3.81
CA ASN A 103 15.86 -8.27 3.31
C ASN A 103 16.47 -7.06 2.53
N PRO A 104 15.79 -6.43 1.53
CA PRO A 104 16.33 -5.22 0.89
C PRO A 104 16.61 -4.06 1.87
N ILE A 105 15.82 -3.94 2.93
CA ILE A 105 16.00 -2.93 3.98
C ILE A 105 17.21 -3.30 4.85
N PHE A 106 17.26 -4.56 5.31
CA PHE A 106 18.34 -5.09 6.13
C PHE A 106 19.71 -4.97 5.45
N CYS A 107 19.79 -5.32 4.16
CA CYS A 107 21.04 -5.17 3.38
C CYS A 107 21.49 -3.70 3.26
N LEU A 108 20.56 -2.74 3.24
CA LEU A 108 20.89 -1.31 3.25
C LEU A 108 21.29 -0.82 4.65
N GLY A 109 20.80 -1.51 5.69
CA GLY A 109 20.84 -1.14 7.10
C GLY A 109 19.64 -0.29 7.52
N ASP A 110 18.97 -0.71 8.59
CA ASP A 110 17.70 -0.16 9.07
C ASP A 110 17.70 1.37 9.21
N LYS A 111 18.65 1.90 9.98
CA LYS A 111 18.76 3.35 10.20
C LYS A 111 19.05 4.10 8.91
N ARG A 112 19.94 3.56 8.07
CA ARG A 112 20.28 4.16 6.78
C ARG A 112 19.09 4.14 5.82
N PHE A 113 18.30 3.07 5.82
CA PHE A 113 17.05 3.02 5.06
C PHE A 113 16.09 4.10 5.52
N VAL A 114 15.82 4.19 6.81
CA VAL A 114 14.89 5.18 7.37
C VAL A 114 15.33 6.60 7.03
N ASP A 115 16.61 6.94 7.25
CA ASP A 115 17.12 8.28 6.94
C ASP A 115 17.00 8.61 5.44
N LYS A 116 17.33 7.66 4.55
CA LYS A 116 17.19 7.84 3.10
C LYS A 116 15.73 7.93 2.66
N ALA A 117 14.85 7.12 3.22
CA ALA A 117 13.43 7.13 2.93
C ALA A 117 12.77 8.48 3.31
N VAL A 118 13.08 8.97 4.51
CA VAL A 118 12.61 10.28 4.96
C VAL A 118 13.17 11.41 4.10
N ALA A 119 14.47 11.40 3.80
CA ALA A 119 15.10 12.40 2.93
C ALA A 119 14.54 12.38 1.49
N ALA A 120 14.13 11.21 0.98
CA ALA A 120 13.44 11.08 -0.29
C ALA A 120 11.97 11.53 -0.23
N GLY A 121 11.41 11.69 0.96
CA GLY A 121 10.01 12.08 1.15
C GLY A 121 9.02 10.92 1.17
N VAL A 122 9.45 9.70 1.48
CA VAL A 122 8.56 8.57 1.77
C VAL A 122 7.78 8.85 3.05
N ASP A 123 6.49 8.57 3.06
CA ASP A 123 5.60 8.81 4.19
C ASP A 123 5.44 7.59 5.09
N GLY A 124 5.45 6.41 4.51
CA GLY A 124 5.27 5.17 5.25
C GLY A 124 5.98 3.98 4.61
N VAL A 125 6.15 2.95 5.40
CA VAL A 125 6.70 1.67 4.97
C VAL A 125 5.80 0.53 5.45
N ILE A 126 5.66 -0.48 4.61
CA ILE A 126 4.91 -1.71 4.82
C ILE A 126 5.89 -2.86 4.64
N ILE A 127 6.11 -3.68 5.68
CA ILE A 127 7.07 -4.79 5.66
C ILE A 127 6.33 -6.07 6.05
N PRO A 128 5.91 -6.89 5.07
CA PRO A 128 5.04 -8.04 5.33
C PRO A 128 5.71 -9.17 6.11
N ASP A 129 7.01 -9.29 6.02
CA ASP A 129 7.83 -10.35 6.63
C ASP A 129 8.59 -9.90 7.89
N LEU A 130 8.35 -8.69 8.41
CA LEU A 130 8.89 -8.21 9.67
C LEU A 130 7.79 -8.16 10.74
N PRO A 131 7.70 -9.15 11.65
CA PRO A 131 6.70 -9.16 12.70
C PRO A 131 6.98 -8.06 13.73
N PRO A 132 5.93 -7.47 14.33
CA PRO A 132 6.07 -6.38 15.31
C PRO A 132 6.96 -6.71 16.50
N GLU A 133 7.04 -7.99 16.87
CA GLU A 133 7.86 -8.48 17.97
C GLU A 133 9.36 -8.31 17.71
N GLU A 134 9.76 -8.38 16.44
CA GLU A 134 11.15 -8.21 15.99
C GLU A 134 11.43 -6.80 15.49
N ALA A 135 10.40 -6.00 15.27
CA ALA A 135 10.47 -4.70 14.64
C ALA A 135 10.72 -3.53 15.61
N SER A 136 10.86 -3.77 16.93
CA SER A 136 10.82 -2.72 17.96
C SER A 136 11.80 -1.58 17.69
N ASP A 137 13.05 -1.88 17.39
CA ASP A 137 14.10 -0.89 17.17
C ASP A 137 13.91 -0.14 15.86
N PHE A 138 13.57 -0.88 14.80
CA PHE A 138 13.23 -0.31 13.50
C PHE A 138 12.07 0.67 13.61
N VAL A 139 10.95 0.23 14.22
CA VAL A 139 9.73 1.04 14.37
C VAL A 139 9.98 2.27 15.23
N SER A 140 10.69 2.12 16.35
CA SER A 140 11.05 3.24 17.22
C SER A 140 11.85 4.31 16.48
N TYR A 141 12.88 3.89 15.73
CA TYR A 141 13.70 4.81 14.95
C TYR A 141 12.91 5.46 13.81
N ALA A 142 12.14 4.67 13.05
CA ALA A 142 11.28 5.16 11.98
C ALA A 142 10.29 6.23 12.49
N HIS A 143 9.61 5.96 13.59
CA HIS A 143 8.65 6.91 14.19
C HIS A 143 9.32 8.20 14.65
N LYS A 144 10.52 8.11 15.27
CA LYS A 144 11.31 9.29 15.68
C LYS A 144 11.67 10.17 14.49
N LYS A 145 11.89 9.59 13.32
CA LYS A 145 12.21 10.31 12.09
C LYS A 145 10.98 10.74 11.29
N GLY A 146 9.78 10.36 11.71
CA GLY A 146 8.52 10.71 11.03
C GLY A 146 8.10 9.75 9.91
N LEU A 147 8.79 8.61 9.73
CA LEU A 147 8.39 7.54 8.83
C LEU A 147 7.37 6.63 9.54
N ILE A 148 6.19 6.47 8.95
CA ILE A 148 5.14 5.61 9.49
C ILE A 148 5.43 4.14 9.15
N ASN A 149 5.42 3.26 10.15
CA ASN A 149 5.36 1.82 9.92
C ASN A 149 3.91 1.35 9.94
N ILE A 150 3.41 0.88 8.80
CA ILE A 150 2.05 0.38 8.62
C ILE A 150 2.04 -1.10 8.97
N CYS A 151 1.18 -1.48 9.90
CA CYS A 151 1.12 -2.84 10.42
C CYS A 151 -0.03 -3.64 9.80
N PHE A 152 0.19 -4.96 9.65
CA PHE A 152 -0.81 -5.90 9.15
C PHE A 152 -1.65 -6.50 10.25
N LEU A 153 -2.94 -6.70 9.95
CA LEU A 153 -3.83 -7.62 10.64
C LEU A 153 -4.52 -8.53 9.62
N ALA A 154 -4.80 -9.76 10.03
CA ALA A 154 -5.46 -10.78 9.23
C ALA A 154 -6.68 -11.35 9.99
N PRO A 155 -7.59 -12.07 9.33
CA PRO A 155 -8.72 -12.76 9.99
C PRO A 155 -8.28 -13.67 11.13
N THR A 156 -7.10 -14.28 11.01
CA THR A 156 -6.49 -15.17 12.01
C THR A 156 -5.81 -14.45 13.17
N SER A 157 -5.73 -13.11 13.14
CA SER A 157 -5.09 -12.35 14.22
C SER A 157 -5.84 -12.49 15.53
N SER A 158 -5.14 -12.97 16.57
CA SER A 158 -5.68 -13.09 17.92
C SER A 158 -6.02 -11.73 18.54
N GLN A 159 -6.82 -11.72 19.60
CA GLN A 159 -7.15 -10.49 20.34
C GLN A 159 -5.90 -9.84 20.96
N GLY A 160 -4.95 -10.64 21.41
CA GLY A 160 -3.65 -10.17 21.91
C GLY A 160 -2.86 -9.46 20.81
N ARG A 161 -2.80 -10.05 19.60
CA ARG A 161 -2.15 -9.47 18.41
C ARG A 161 -2.79 -8.15 18.01
N ILE A 162 -4.12 -8.08 17.98
CA ILE A 162 -4.84 -6.83 17.68
C ILE A 162 -4.47 -5.73 18.67
N LYS A 163 -4.44 -6.05 19.99
CA LYS A 163 -4.05 -5.10 21.04
C LYS A 163 -2.61 -4.63 20.88
N ALA A 164 -1.67 -5.55 20.63
CA ALA A 164 -0.25 -5.23 20.45
C ALA A 164 -0.04 -4.30 19.24
N ILE A 165 -0.60 -4.66 18.08
CA ILE A 165 -0.51 -3.85 16.86
C ILE A 165 -1.16 -2.48 17.05
N SER A 166 -2.33 -2.42 17.69
CA SER A 166 -3.04 -1.14 17.91
C SER A 166 -2.28 -0.14 18.77
N LYS A 167 -1.32 -0.60 19.60
CA LYS A 167 -0.46 0.27 20.41
C LYS A 167 0.67 0.94 19.61
N ILE A 168 1.20 0.25 18.60
CA ILE A 168 2.38 0.68 17.85
C ILE A 168 2.04 1.21 16.45
N ALA A 169 0.90 0.81 15.88
CA ALA A 169 0.51 1.21 14.54
C ALA A 169 0.26 2.71 14.43
N LYS A 170 0.72 3.31 13.33
CA LYS A 170 0.45 4.71 12.94
C LYS A 170 -0.03 4.76 11.50
N GLY A 171 -0.63 5.88 11.10
CA GLY A 171 -1.21 6.08 9.78
C GLY A 171 -2.48 5.25 9.61
N PHE A 172 -2.36 3.99 9.25
CA PHE A 172 -3.48 3.06 9.17
C PHE A 172 -3.05 1.61 9.46
N ILE A 173 -4.02 0.76 9.77
CA ILE A 173 -3.84 -0.68 9.84
C ILE A 173 -4.20 -1.27 8.48
N TYR A 174 -3.31 -2.08 7.91
CA TYR A 174 -3.56 -2.85 6.71
C TYR A 174 -4.23 -4.16 7.08
N TYR A 175 -5.52 -4.29 6.83
CA TYR A 175 -6.23 -5.54 7.02
C TYR A 175 -6.18 -6.38 5.75
N VAL A 176 -5.45 -7.51 5.80
CA VAL A 176 -5.34 -8.46 4.68
C VAL A 176 -6.49 -9.46 4.78
N SER A 177 -7.44 -9.40 3.85
CA SER A 177 -8.48 -10.43 3.75
C SER A 177 -7.91 -11.66 3.04
N LEU A 178 -7.71 -12.77 3.77
CA LEU A 178 -7.15 -14.03 3.22
C LEU A 178 -8.11 -14.75 2.27
N THR A 179 -9.38 -14.39 2.27
CA THR A 179 -10.36 -14.95 1.36
C THR A 179 -10.44 -14.04 0.14
N GLY A 180 -9.83 -14.48 -0.95
CA GLY A 180 -10.12 -13.90 -2.26
C GLY A 180 -11.63 -13.79 -2.45
N VAL A 181 -12.08 -12.82 -3.25
CA VAL A 181 -13.50 -12.47 -3.48
C VAL A 181 -14.33 -13.62 -4.10
N THR A 182 -13.86 -14.86 -4.02
CA THR A 182 -14.41 -16.08 -4.65
C THR A 182 -15.40 -16.86 -3.77
N GLY A 183 -15.54 -16.51 -2.47
CA GLY A 183 -16.59 -17.07 -1.60
C GLY A 183 -17.95 -16.40 -1.80
N SER A 184 -19.03 -17.00 -1.26
CA SER A 184 -20.36 -16.39 -1.34
C SER A 184 -20.31 -14.96 -0.77
N ARG A 185 -20.62 -13.95 -1.61
CA ARG A 185 -20.44 -12.51 -1.31
C ARG A 185 -21.06 -12.07 0.02
N LYS A 186 -22.14 -12.72 0.47
CA LYS A 186 -22.83 -12.42 1.74
C LYS A 186 -22.02 -12.86 2.96
N LYS A 187 -21.40 -14.06 2.93
CA LYS A 187 -20.62 -14.60 4.05
C LYS A 187 -19.30 -13.84 4.25
N LEU A 188 -18.62 -13.50 3.17
CA LEU A 188 -17.40 -12.70 3.19
C LEU A 188 -17.60 -11.32 3.81
N SER A 189 -18.71 -10.64 3.45
CA SER A 189 -19.01 -9.31 4.01
C SER A 189 -19.34 -9.36 5.51
N ALA A 190 -19.96 -10.44 5.98
CA ALA A 190 -20.29 -10.61 7.39
C ALA A 190 -19.03 -10.87 8.25
N ASP A 191 -18.17 -11.78 7.81
CA ASP A 191 -16.90 -12.10 8.51
C ASP A 191 -15.95 -10.89 8.52
N LEU A 192 -15.84 -10.18 7.39
CA LEU A 192 -15.05 -8.97 7.31
C LEU A 192 -15.57 -7.90 8.26
N LYS A 193 -16.89 -7.66 8.29
CA LYS A 193 -17.52 -6.70 9.20
C LYS A 193 -17.30 -7.06 10.66
N ALA A 194 -17.43 -8.33 11.03
CA ALA A 194 -17.18 -8.82 12.39
C ALA A 194 -15.74 -8.58 12.82
N ASN A 195 -14.78 -8.92 11.96
CA ASN A 195 -13.34 -8.70 12.22
C ASN A 195 -13.01 -7.21 12.35
N LEU A 196 -13.50 -6.36 11.45
CA LEU A 196 -13.30 -4.91 11.52
C LEU A 196 -13.91 -4.32 12.79
N THR A 197 -15.09 -4.80 13.21
CA THR A 197 -15.72 -4.38 14.48
C THR A 197 -14.82 -4.76 15.67
N ARG A 198 -14.25 -5.98 15.67
CA ARG A 198 -13.32 -6.43 16.70
C ARG A 198 -12.05 -5.57 16.77
N ILE A 199 -11.50 -5.19 15.61
CA ILE A 199 -10.33 -4.33 15.53
C ILE A 199 -10.65 -2.93 16.06
N ARG A 200 -11.77 -2.32 15.61
CA ARG A 200 -12.18 -0.96 15.99
C ARG A 200 -12.51 -0.78 17.47
N LYS A 201 -12.80 -1.87 18.21
CA LYS A 201 -12.93 -1.80 19.68
C LYS A 201 -11.64 -1.40 20.36
N VAL A 202 -10.50 -1.61 19.72
CA VAL A 202 -9.16 -1.39 20.30
C VAL A 202 -8.38 -0.32 19.52
N ALA A 203 -8.34 -0.42 18.20
CA ALA A 203 -7.61 0.50 17.33
C ALA A 203 -8.39 1.80 17.12
N ARG A 204 -7.69 2.93 17.31
CA ARG A 204 -8.26 4.29 17.09
C ARG A 204 -7.80 4.94 15.80
N ILE A 205 -6.96 4.23 15.03
CA ILE A 205 -6.46 4.69 13.73
C ILE A 205 -7.28 4.07 12.60
N PRO A 206 -7.26 4.65 11.38
CA PRO A 206 -7.95 4.10 10.22
C PRO A 206 -7.60 2.64 9.95
N VAL A 207 -8.56 1.87 9.42
CA VAL A 207 -8.34 0.49 8.98
C VAL A 207 -8.67 0.40 7.50
N CYS A 208 -7.68 0.03 6.69
CA CYS A 208 -7.81 -0.14 5.25
C CYS A 208 -7.77 -1.62 4.88
N VAL A 209 -8.62 -2.03 3.96
CA VAL A 209 -8.76 -3.42 3.55
C VAL A 209 -8.12 -3.61 2.19
N GLY A 210 -7.19 -4.55 2.11
CA GLY A 210 -6.57 -5.01 0.86
C GLY A 210 -6.84 -6.48 0.63
N PHE A 211 -6.78 -6.85 -0.60
CA PHE A 211 -6.84 -8.18 -1.17
C PHE A 211 -8.08 -8.45 -2.05
N GLY A 212 -7.81 -8.75 -3.33
CA GLY A 212 -8.80 -9.22 -4.28
C GLY A 212 -9.83 -8.18 -4.76
N ILE A 213 -9.68 -6.91 -4.40
CA ILE A 213 -10.52 -5.84 -4.93
C ILE A 213 -10.12 -5.57 -6.38
N SER A 214 -11.06 -5.72 -7.31
CA SER A 214 -10.82 -5.58 -8.75
C SER A 214 -11.88 -4.76 -9.49
N THR A 215 -13.00 -4.45 -8.82
CA THR A 215 -14.12 -3.68 -9.40
C THR A 215 -14.53 -2.52 -8.49
N ALA A 216 -15.16 -1.51 -9.07
CA ALA A 216 -15.73 -0.37 -8.34
C ALA A 216 -16.73 -0.82 -7.27
N ASP A 217 -17.60 -1.77 -7.60
CA ASP A 217 -18.61 -2.29 -6.65
C ASP A 217 -17.95 -2.95 -5.44
N GLN A 218 -16.87 -3.73 -5.65
CA GLN A 218 -16.13 -4.33 -4.54
C GLN A 218 -15.48 -3.25 -3.67
N LEU A 219 -14.86 -2.24 -4.29
CA LEU A 219 -14.24 -1.13 -3.57
C LEU A 219 -15.30 -0.38 -2.74
N LYS A 220 -16.45 -0.04 -3.33
CA LYS A 220 -17.56 0.60 -2.62
C LYS A 220 -18.10 -0.24 -1.47
N GLN A 221 -18.27 -1.56 -1.67
CA GLN A 221 -18.74 -2.46 -0.60
C GLN A 221 -17.75 -2.49 0.59
N VAL A 222 -16.46 -2.58 0.31
CA VAL A 222 -15.41 -2.56 1.34
C VAL A 222 -15.39 -1.20 2.05
N GLN A 223 -15.45 -0.09 1.33
CA GLN A 223 -15.44 1.26 1.88
C GLN A 223 -16.66 1.58 2.78
N LYS A 224 -17.80 0.87 2.62
CA LYS A 224 -18.93 1.00 3.56
C LYS A 224 -18.61 0.54 4.97
N ILE A 225 -17.63 -0.34 5.14
CA ILE A 225 -17.33 -1.00 6.42
C ILE A 225 -15.90 -0.73 6.93
N CYS A 226 -15.05 -0.06 6.17
CA CYS A 226 -13.68 0.31 6.56
C CYS A 226 -13.38 1.78 6.25
N ASP A 227 -12.13 2.21 6.45
CA ASP A 227 -11.70 3.60 6.24
C ASP A 227 -10.97 3.79 4.90
N GLY A 228 -10.66 2.70 4.21
CA GLY A 228 -10.08 2.72 2.87
C GLY A 228 -10.00 1.34 2.22
N GLY A 229 -9.99 1.33 0.90
CA GLY A 229 -9.78 0.12 0.11
C GLY A 229 -8.47 0.19 -0.66
N ILE A 230 -7.74 -0.93 -0.70
CA ILE A 230 -6.43 -1.04 -1.35
C ILE A 230 -6.58 -1.95 -2.58
N VAL A 231 -6.19 -1.44 -3.75
CA VAL A 231 -6.27 -2.15 -5.02
C VAL A 231 -4.87 -2.31 -5.58
N GLY A 232 -4.43 -3.54 -5.76
CA GLY A 232 -3.09 -3.89 -6.26
C GLY A 232 -3.14 -4.68 -7.56
N SER A 233 -3.33 -6.00 -7.48
CA SER A 233 -3.21 -6.92 -8.61
C SER A 233 -4.05 -6.52 -9.83
N ALA A 234 -5.23 -5.94 -9.63
CA ALA A 234 -6.07 -5.48 -10.73
C ALA A 234 -5.40 -4.32 -11.51
N ILE A 235 -4.76 -3.39 -10.81
CA ILE A 235 -4.02 -2.28 -11.44
C ILE A 235 -2.77 -2.81 -12.13
N VAL A 236 -2.02 -3.72 -11.48
CA VAL A 236 -0.82 -4.35 -12.07
C VAL A 236 -1.17 -5.15 -13.32
N ASN A 237 -2.28 -5.90 -13.32
CA ASN A 237 -2.79 -6.56 -14.52
C ASN A 237 -3.14 -5.56 -15.61
N LYS A 238 -3.78 -4.45 -15.26
CA LYS A 238 -4.12 -3.41 -16.24
C LYS A 238 -2.88 -2.77 -16.86
N ILE A 239 -1.81 -2.61 -16.09
CA ILE A 239 -0.50 -2.20 -16.62
C ILE A 239 0.02 -3.26 -17.60
N LYS A 240 0.00 -4.55 -17.21
CA LYS A 240 0.45 -5.69 -18.03
C LYS A 240 -0.24 -5.71 -19.40
N GLU A 241 -1.57 -5.62 -19.43
CA GLU A 241 -2.40 -5.63 -20.64
C GLU A 241 -2.06 -4.49 -21.62
N ASN A 242 -1.46 -3.42 -21.11
CA ASN A 242 -1.18 -2.22 -21.92
C ASN A 242 0.32 -1.99 -22.18
N ILE A 243 1.20 -2.93 -21.83
CA ILE A 243 2.61 -2.85 -22.18
C ILE A 243 2.76 -2.81 -23.70
N GLY A 244 3.57 -1.85 -24.20
CA GLY A 244 3.75 -1.60 -25.62
C GLY A 244 2.81 -0.55 -26.21
N HIS A 245 1.70 -0.22 -25.56
CA HIS A 245 0.83 0.86 -26.02
C HIS A 245 1.38 2.24 -25.64
N ARG A 246 1.37 3.18 -26.59
CA ARG A 246 1.84 4.57 -26.37
C ARG A 246 1.04 5.30 -25.30
N ASP A 247 -0.23 4.98 -25.16
CA ASP A 247 -1.20 5.57 -24.23
C ASP A 247 -1.44 4.75 -22.94
N LEU A 248 -0.51 3.84 -22.60
CA LEU A 248 -0.58 2.98 -21.42
C LEU A 248 -1.02 3.75 -20.17
N VAL A 249 -0.37 4.90 -19.90
CA VAL A 249 -0.62 5.69 -18.69
C VAL A 249 -2.07 6.17 -18.62
N ASN A 250 -2.61 6.65 -19.74
CA ASN A 250 -4.00 7.10 -19.81
C ASN A 250 -5.00 5.94 -19.68
N ARG A 251 -4.74 4.80 -20.32
CA ARG A 251 -5.59 3.60 -20.21
C ARG A 251 -5.67 3.08 -18.79
N VAL A 252 -4.51 3.02 -18.10
CA VAL A 252 -4.46 2.61 -16.69
C VAL A 252 -5.10 3.67 -15.80
N GLY A 253 -4.88 4.96 -16.07
CA GLY A 253 -5.53 6.07 -15.37
C GLY A 253 -7.05 6.01 -15.48
N ASN A 254 -7.60 5.78 -16.68
CA ASN A 254 -9.05 5.62 -16.88
C ASN A 254 -9.62 4.40 -16.15
N PHE A 255 -8.85 3.31 -16.04
CA PHE A 255 -9.26 2.17 -15.24
C PHE A 255 -9.32 2.52 -13.75
N VAL A 256 -8.30 3.20 -13.22
CA VAL A 256 -8.23 3.64 -11.81
C VAL A 256 -9.37 4.62 -11.49
N GLU A 257 -9.65 5.57 -12.37
CA GLU A 257 -10.78 6.50 -12.20
C GLU A 257 -12.12 5.79 -12.08
N ARG A 258 -12.37 4.79 -12.95
CA ARG A 258 -13.60 3.98 -12.89
C ARG A 258 -13.72 3.14 -11.61
N LEU A 259 -12.63 2.81 -10.94
CA LEU A 259 -12.68 2.16 -9.63
C LEU A 259 -13.14 3.11 -8.52
N ASN A 260 -12.90 4.42 -8.68
CA ASN A 260 -13.10 5.44 -7.65
C ASN A 260 -14.45 6.19 -7.78
N VAL A 261 -15.36 5.69 -8.57
CA VAL A 261 -16.69 6.30 -8.84
C VAL A 261 -17.74 5.94 -7.80
#